data_1888eda04484086ef3911385bfd9fd2b
#
_entry.id   1888eda04484086ef3911385bfd9fd2b
#
_cell.length_a   1.000
_cell.length_b   1.000
_cell.length_c   1.000
_cell.angle_alpha   90.00
_cell.angle_beta   90.00
_cell.angle_gamma   90.00
#
_symmetry.space_group_name_H-M   'P 1'
#
loop_
_entity.id
_entity.type
_entity.pdbx_description
1 polymer ?
#
loop_
_entity_poly.entity_id
_entity_poly.type
_entity_poly.pdbx_seq_one_letter_code
_entity_poly.pdbx_strand_id
1 'polypeptide(L)'
;MVGVTVQTDNRVHRMAVEDPVPWYRKRNLRYLYFMLFPCLMGIEMTSGFDSQIINTVQLVPAWTDYFGNPTGGYKGILASALPLGAVIGLPLIPLVNDNLGRRWCVMTGSLIMIVGSIIQGFAVNGPMYIVARLIIGFGLPYAIVAGSSLIGELAYPKERAVLTSLFNAAYFVGAIVASGVSYGTQLIPSDWSWRVPSLLQLSPSLLQVIFIFFIPESPRFLISKDRHEEAFKIIVKYHAEGDENSEFAKAEMAEIKTTIAIELEHSKQSWMDMFSTPGNRRRLLIGSLVGIMTQLSGNVVISYYLGDILKLVGFTDPQFAAKYNIGNQVWGLVCAVATALIVMRFRRRTMYLFAISWILTAYVGWTASAAVAIEKHNNAAAKLTLFWIYFYQPGYNIGFNALTYTYLVELFPYAMRARGITVFQFFGKAAQFFGTNVNPVGLDPVNGIGWKFLIVYSVWILIEGIFIYFLWPETSGRTLEELAFLFEDDERARKTAKAVENEIHHDSVSDEKVAPKEII
;
A
#
# COMPACT_ATOMS: atom_id res chain seq x y z
N MET A 1 7.49 -7.96 -38.87
CA MET A 1 7.30 -9.23 -38.15
C MET A 1 6.15 -8.99 -37.17
N VAL A 2 5.00 -9.56 -37.46
CA VAL A 2 3.79 -9.43 -36.67
C VAL A 2 3.97 -10.34 -35.46
N GLY A 3 4.17 -9.77 -34.29
CA GLY A 3 4.18 -10.52 -33.04
C GLY A 3 2.78 -11.05 -32.79
N VAL A 4 2.66 -12.36 -32.76
CA VAL A 4 1.45 -13.04 -32.30
C VAL A 4 1.36 -12.75 -30.80
N THR A 5 0.53 -11.78 -30.44
CA THR A 5 0.08 -11.58 -29.08
C THR A 5 -0.85 -12.75 -28.74
N VAL A 6 -0.35 -13.70 -28.00
CA VAL A 6 -1.20 -14.64 -27.25
C VAL A 6 -1.90 -13.79 -26.19
N GLN A 7 -2.97 -13.10 -26.58
CA GLN A 7 -3.97 -12.66 -25.65
C GLN A 7 -4.58 -13.93 -25.05
N THR A 8 -4.23 -14.24 -23.81
CA THR A 8 -5.11 -15.05 -22.97
C THR A 8 -6.42 -14.29 -22.92
N ASP A 9 -7.34 -14.79 -23.74
CA ASP A 9 -8.64 -14.19 -23.99
C ASP A 9 -9.44 -14.31 -22.69
N ASN A 10 -9.32 -13.31 -21.83
CA ASN A 10 -9.98 -13.30 -20.53
C ASN A 10 -11.49 -13.13 -20.76
N ARG A 11 -12.16 -14.26 -21.11
CA ARG A 11 -13.58 -14.36 -21.43
C ARG A 11 -14.43 -13.67 -20.37
N VAL A 12 -14.09 -13.87 -19.09
CA VAL A 12 -14.80 -13.26 -17.96
C VAL A 12 -14.66 -11.73 -17.98
N HIS A 13 -13.47 -11.21 -18.25
CA HIS A 13 -13.27 -9.75 -18.33
C HIS A 13 -14.04 -9.14 -19.51
N ARG A 14 -14.04 -9.79 -20.68
CA ARG A 14 -14.83 -9.31 -21.84
C ARG A 14 -16.32 -9.31 -21.53
N MET A 15 -16.86 -10.41 -21.00
CA MET A 15 -18.26 -10.49 -20.61
C MET A 15 -18.62 -9.41 -19.56
N ALA A 16 -17.71 -9.12 -18.62
CA ALA A 16 -17.92 -8.04 -17.64
C ALA A 16 -17.90 -6.64 -18.27
N VAL A 17 -17.04 -6.39 -19.26
CA VAL A 17 -16.95 -5.10 -19.97
C VAL A 17 -18.16 -4.90 -20.88
N GLU A 18 -18.63 -5.95 -21.54
CA GLU A 18 -19.80 -5.94 -22.42
C GLU A 18 -21.13 -5.80 -21.66
N ASP A 19 -21.13 -6.04 -20.35
CA ASP A 19 -22.32 -5.84 -19.51
C ASP A 19 -22.74 -4.36 -19.51
N PRO A 20 -23.92 -4.02 -20.07
CA PRO A 20 -24.39 -2.65 -20.18
C PRO A 20 -24.91 -2.08 -18.87
N VAL A 21 -25.16 -2.95 -17.87
CA VAL A 21 -25.78 -2.53 -16.61
C VAL A 21 -24.71 -2.01 -15.64
N PRO A 22 -24.73 -0.71 -15.28
CA PRO A 22 -23.76 -0.17 -14.35
C PRO A 22 -23.99 -0.72 -12.92
N TRP A 23 -22.93 -0.86 -12.13
CA TRP A 23 -22.92 -1.44 -10.80
C TRP A 23 -23.99 -0.85 -9.85
N TYR A 24 -24.24 0.47 -9.94
CA TYR A 24 -25.21 1.15 -9.06
C TYR A 24 -26.67 0.80 -9.36
N ARG A 25 -26.96 0.18 -10.51
CA ARG A 25 -28.29 -0.36 -10.85
C ARG A 25 -28.46 -1.81 -10.41
N LYS A 26 -27.37 -2.53 -10.18
CA LYS A 26 -27.35 -3.90 -9.66
C LYS A 26 -27.58 -3.85 -8.14
N ARG A 27 -28.70 -4.39 -7.65
CA ARG A 27 -29.11 -4.26 -6.25
C ARG A 27 -28.13 -4.94 -5.29
N ASN A 28 -27.75 -6.19 -5.58
CA ASN A 28 -26.91 -6.99 -4.71
C ASN A 28 -25.46 -6.50 -4.73
N LEU A 29 -24.94 -6.15 -5.91
CA LEU A 29 -23.61 -5.58 -6.07
C LEU A 29 -23.48 -4.22 -5.40
N ARG A 30 -24.51 -3.34 -5.53
CA ARG A 30 -24.56 -2.06 -4.83
C ARG A 30 -24.55 -2.23 -3.31
N TYR A 31 -25.33 -3.18 -2.79
CA TYR A 31 -25.32 -3.51 -1.37
C TYR A 31 -23.93 -3.95 -0.91
N LEU A 32 -23.27 -4.85 -1.67
CA LEU A 32 -21.90 -5.30 -1.38
C LEU A 32 -20.94 -4.11 -1.30
N TYR A 33 -20.92 -3.25 -2.31
CA TYR A 33 -20.01 -2.10 -2.35
C TYR A 33 -20.28 -1.11 -1.21
N PHE A 34 -21.54 -0.91 -0.85
CA PHE A 34 -21.90 -0.08 0.30
C PHE A 34 -21.37 -0.65 1.62
N MET A 35 -21.36 -1.98 1.79
CA MET A 35 -20.82 -2.63 3.00
C MET A 35 -19.27 -2.72 2.96
N LEU A 36 -18.68 -2.84 1.78
CA LEU A 36 -17.21 -2.84 1.63
C LEU A 36 -16.59 -1.50 2.05
N PHE A 37 -17.30 -0.40 1.85
CA PHE A 37 -16.76 0.94 2.14
C PHE A 37 -16.36 1.12 3.61
N PRO A 38 -17.26 1.00 4.62
CA PRO A 38 -16.91 1.17 6.02
C PRO A 38 -15.98 0.06 6.55
N CYS A 39 -16.07 -1.15 6.00
CA CYS A 39 -15.25 -2.27 6.43
C CYS A 39 -13.84 -2.22 5.84
N LEU A 40 -13.72 -2.34 4.52
CA LEU A 40 -12.42 -2.58 3.88
C LEU A 40 -11.72 -1.27 3.52
N MET A 41 -12.41 -0.27 2.98
CA MET A 41 -11.83 1.07 2.78
C MET A 41 -11.43 1.71 4.12
N GLY A 42 -12.19 1.40 5.20
CA GLY A 42 -11.87 1.79 6.57
C GLY A 42 -10.50 1.28 7.05
N ILE A 43 -9.95 0.21 6.48
CA ILE A 43 -8.62 -0.32 6.87
C ILE A 43 -7.51 0.66 6.51
N GLU A 44 -7.49 1.18 5.28
CA GLU A 44 -6.49 2.19 4.91
C GLU A 44 -6.75 3.53 5.61
N MET A 45 -7.99 3.85 5.94
CA MET A 45 -8.29 5.00 6.81
C MET A 45 -7.69 4.79 8.20
N THR A 46 -7.73 3.57 8.77
CA THR A 46 -7.04 3.26 10.04
C THR A 46 -5.54 3.46 9.89
N SER A 47 -4.94 2.91 8.83
CA SER A 47 -3.50 3.06 8.54
C SER A 47 -3.08 4.52 8.44
N GLY A 48 -3.87 5.35 7.75
CA GLY A 48 -3.65 6.79 7.63
C GLY A 48 -3.79 7.51 8.96
N PHE A 49 -4.80 7.17 9.75
CA PHE A 49 -5.03 7.71 11.08
C PHE A 49 -3.86 7.37 12.02
N ASP A 50 -3.47 6.09 12.09
CA ASP A 50 -2.42 5.58 12.97
C ASP A 50 -1.04 6.15 12.66
N SER A 51 -0.74 6.34 11.39
CA SER A 51 0.49 6.95 10.95
C SER A 51 0.52 8.45 11.27
N GLN A 52 -0.61 9.13 11.11
CA GLN A 52 -0.71 10.57 11.27
C GLN A 52 -0.84 11.00 12.74
N ILE A 53 -1.42 10.16 13.61
CA ILE A 53 -1.63 10.51 15.02
C ILE A 53 -0.32 10.90 15.71
N ILE A 54 0.77 10.18 15.49
CA ILE A 54 2.05 10.48 16.13
C ILE A 54 2.60 11.84 15.70
N ASN A 55 2.41 12.23 14.44
CA ASN A 55 2.83 13.53 13.94
C ASN A 55 2.01 14.65 14.60
N THR A 56 0.73 14.44 14.78
CA THR A 56 -0.19 15.45 15.32
C THR A 56 -0.09 15.61 16.85
N VAL A 57 0.01 14.50 17.60
CA VAL A 57 0.13 14.58 19.07
C VAL A 57 1.45 15.20 19.52
N GLN A 58 2.52 15.08 18.73
CA GLN A 58 3.79 15.78 18.99
C GLN A 58 3.69 17.32 18.91
N LEU A 59 2.62 17.83 18.28
CA LEU A 59 2.31 19.26 18.25
C LEU A 59 1.53 19.73 19.49
N VAL A 60 0.99 18.80 20.29
CA VAL A 60 0.17 19.09 21.47
C VAL A 60 1.09 19.30 22.68
N PRO A 61 1.14 20.50 23.30
CA PRO A 61 2.00 20.77 24.45
C PRO A 61 1.77 19.81 25.61
N ALA A 62 0.52 19.48 25.93
CA ALA A 62 0.18 18.55 27.01
C ALA A 62 0.78 17.15 26.81
N TRP A 63 0.93 16.68 25.55
CA TRP A 63 1.59 15.40 25.25
C TRP A 63 3.10 15.49 25.50
N THR A 64 3.73 16.57 25.03
CA THR A 64 5.18 16.77 25.22
C THR A 64 5.54 16.89 26.68
N ASP A 65 4.76 17.65 27.46
CA ASP A 65 4.96 17.82 28.89
C ASP A 65 4.73 16.51 29.65
N TYR A 66 3.67 15.77 29.31
CA TYR A 66 3.32 14.49 29.94
C TYR A 66 4.42 13.43 29.80
N PHE A 67 5.06 13.37 28.63
CA PHE A 67 6.14 12.41 28.36
C PHE A 67 7.54 12.97 28.60
N GLY A 68 7.68 14.12 29.27
CA GLY A 68 8.95 14.71 29.68
C GLY A 68 9.74 15.33 28.52
N ASN A 69 9.05 15.97 27.58
CA ASN A 69 9.66 16.63 26.41
C ASN A 69 10.55 15.69 25.60
N PRO A 70 10.01 14.62 25.01
CA PRO A 70 10.80 13.61 24.30
C PRO A 70 11.55 14.22 23.11
N THR A 71 12.86 14.00 23.08
CA THR A 71 13.76 14.47 22.01
C THR A 71 14.62 13.33 21.50
N GLY A 72 15.23 13.51 20.33
CA GLY A 72 16.22 12.57 19.78
C GLY A 72 15.73 11.11 19.76
N GLY A 73 16.56 10.21 20.29
CA GLY A 73 16.30 8.77 20.24
C GLY A 73 15.02 8.33 20.98
N TYR A 74 14.68 8.95 22.12
CA TYR A 74 13.46 8.59 22.85
C TYR A 74 12.18 8.92 22.06
N LYS A 75 12.17 10.07 21.41
CA LYS A 75 11.09 10.45 20.48
C LYS A 75 10.99 9.47 19.30
N GLY A 76 12.16 9.04 18.79
CA GLY A 76 12.25 8.02 17.74
C GLY A 76 11.63 6.70 18.17
N ILE A 77 11.90 6.21 19.38
CA ILE A 77 11.33 4.96 19.89
C ILE A 77 9.81 5.06 20.05
N LEU A 78 9.30 6.19 20.57
CA LEU A 78 7.85 6.42 20.67
C LEU A 78 7.14 6.35 19.29
N ALA A 79 7.79 6.82 18.24
CA ALA A 79 7.25 6.80 16.89
C ALA A 79 7.43 5.44 16.19
N SER A 80 8.58 4.78 16.36
CA SER A 80 8.99 3.58 15.64
C SER A 80 8.37 2.29 16.16
N ALA A 81 7.77 2.29 17.35
CA ALA A 81 7.12 1.12 17.91
C ALA A 81 6.04 0.54 16.99
N LEU A 82 5.27 1.40 16.28
CA LEU A 82 4.25 0.96 15.33
C LEU A 82 4.85 0.20 14.13
N PRO A 83 5.80 0.74 13.34
CA PRO A 83 6.42 -0.03 12.26
C PRO A 83 7.19 -1.26 12.75
N LEU A 84 7.75 -1.26 13.96
CA LEU A 84 8.37 -2.43 14.56
C LEU A 84 7.33 -3.54 14.79
N GLY A 85 6.19 -3.21 15.36
CA GLY A 85 5.07 -4.14 15.53
C GLY A 85 4.63 -4.75 14.18
N ALA A 86 4.58 -3.94 13.13
CA ALA A 86 4.25 -4.39 11.79
C ALA A 86 5.27 -5.40 11.23
N VAL A 87 6.57 -5.14 11.40
CA VAL A 87 7.65 -6.07 10.98
C VAL A 87 7.49 -7.42 11.69
N ILE A 88 7.19 -7.43 12.98
CA ILE A 88 7.00 -8.65 13.77
C ILE A 88 5.72 -9.41 13.34
N GLY A 89 4.65 -8.68 13.00
CA GLY A 89 3.37 -9.26 12.61
C GLY A 89 3.37 -9.90 11.22
N LEU A 90 4.12 -9.34 10.26
CA LEU A 90 4.12 -9.76 8.85
C LEU A 90 4.33 -11.27 8.61
N PRO A 91 5.31 -11.95 9.24
CA PRO A 91 5.55 -13.38 9.01
C PRO A 91 4.40 -14.30 9.44
N LEU A 92 3.55 -13.84 10.36
CA LEU A 92 2.45 -14.62 10.91
C LEU A 92 1.14 -14.48 10.12
N ILE A 93 1.04 -13.48 9.24
CA ILE A 93 -0.17 -13.20 8.47
C ILE A 93 -0.62 -14.40 7.62
N PRO A 94 0.27 -15.08 6.86
CA PRO A 94 -0.14 -16.22 6.06
C PRO A 94 -0.80 -17.33 6.90
N LEU A 95 -0.30 -17.57 8.12
CA LEU A 95 -0.87 -18.59 9.01
C LEU A 95 -2.34 -18.30 9.36
N VAL A 96 -2.67 -17.04 9.62
CA VAL A 96 -4.05 -16.63 9.95
C VAL A 96 -4.90 -16.55 8.68
N ASN A 97 -4.38 -15.90 7.64
CA ASN A 97 -5.09 -15.64 6.39
C ASN A 97 -5.46 -16.94 5.63
N ASP A 98 -4.55 -17.92 5.60
CA ASP A 98 -4.74 -19.16 4.86
C ASP A 98 -5.53 -20.21 5.64
N ASN A 99 -5.53 -20.13 6.99
CA ASN A 99 -6.28 -21.06 7.83
C ASN A 99 -7.70 -20.55 8.14
N LEU A 100 -7.84 -19.28 8.52
CA LEU A 100 -9.12 -18.74 8.99
C LEU A 100 -9.90 -17.99 7.90
N GLY A 101 -9.23 -17.54 6.83
CA GLY A 101 -9.83 -16.75 5.77
C GLY A 101 -9.62 -15.25 5.94
N ARG A 102 -10.01 -14.52 4.89
CA ARG A 102 -9.75 -13.07 4.79
C ARG A 102 -10.55 -12.29 5.82
N ARG A 103 -11.83 -12.62 6.01
CA ARG A 103 -12.72 -11.95 6.97
C ARG A 103 -12.18 -12.05 8.41
N TRP A 104 -11.82 -13.25 8.83
CA TRP A 104 -11.31 -13.48 10.18
C TRP A 104 -9.93 -12.89 10.39
N CYS A 105 -9.11 -12.82 9.35
CA CYS A 105 -7.82 -12.14 9.40
C CYS A 105 -7.99 -10.63 9.61
N VAL A 106 -8.90 -9.97 8.88
CA VAL A 106 -9.28 -8.56 9.11
C VAL A 106 -9.80 -8.36 10.54
N MET A 107 -10.70 -9.22 10.99
CA MET A 107 -11.28 -9.14 12.34
C MET A 107 -10.20 -9.26 13.42
N THR A 108 -9.27 -10.22 13.29
CA THR A 108 -8.16 -10.40 14.22
C THR A 108 -7.29 -9.15 14.30
N GLY A 109 -6.88 -8.60 13.15
CA GLY A 109 -6.11 -7.36 13.08
C GLY A 109 -6.84 -6.19 13.73
N SER A 110 -8.12 -6.02 13.43
CA SER A 110 -8.95 -4.92 13.98
C SER A 110 -9.13 -5.03 15.48
N LEU A 111 -9.35 -6.23 16.03
CA LEU A 111 -9.45 -6.43 17.48
C LEU A 111 -8.13 -6.12 18.20
N ILE A 112 -6.99 -6.53 17.64
CA ILE A 112 -5.67 -6.20 18.18
C ILE A 112 -5.46 -4.68 18.18
N MET A 113 -5.82 -3.98 17.09
CA MET A 113 -5.72 -2.53 17.00
C MET A 113 -6.63 -1.81 18.01
N ILE A 114 -7.85 -2.29 18.24
CA ILE A 114 -8.76 -1.74 19.26
C ILE A 114 -8.14 -1.83 20.64
N VAL A 115 -7.62 -3.00 21.02
CA VAL A 115 -6.95 -3.19 22.31
C VAL A 115 -5.75 -2.23 22.46
N GLY A 116 -4.90 -2.16 21.43
CA GLY A 116 -3.76 -1.24 21.43
C GLY A 116 -4.17 0.22 21.56
N SER A 117 -5.22 0.65 20.85
CA SER A 117 -5.72 2.03 20.90
C SER A 117 -6.27 2.42 22.28
N ILE A 118 -6.97 1.48 22.96
CA ILE A 118 -7.43 1.68 24.33
C ILE A 118 -6.24 1.86 25.28
N ILE A 119 -5.24 0.96 25.19
CA ILE A 119 -4.03 1.05 26.01
C ILE A 119 -3.28 2.35 25.74
N GLN A 120 -3.19 2.80 24.48
CA GLN A 120 -2.55 4.06 24.11
C GLN A 120 -3.28 5.26 24.70
N GLY A 121 -4.60 5.33 24.61
CA GLY A 121 -5.40 6.42 25.12
C GLY A 121 -5.36 6.57 26.64
N PHE A 122 -5.20 5.46 27.37
CA PHE A 122 -5.05 5.44 28.83
C PHE A 122 -3.61 5.25 29.31
N ALA A 123 -2.62 5.48 28.43
CA ALA A 123 -1.22 5.36 28.84
C ALA A 123 -0.87 6.29 30.00
N VAL A 124 -0.21 5.72 31.02
CA VAL A 124 0.24 6.43 32.22
C VAL A 124 1.74 6.73 32.21
N ASN A 125 2.47 6.11 31.28
CA ASN A 125 3.91 6.32 31.11
C ASN A 125 4.37 6.00 29.68
N GLY A 126 5.61 6.39 29.34
CA GLY A 126 6.19 6.14 28.02
C GLY A 126 6.27 4.68 27.60
N PRO A 127 6.75 3.75 28.45
CA PRO A 127 6.77 2.34 28.13
C PRO A 127 5.39 1.76 27.78
N MET A 128 4.34 2.13 28.50
CA MET A 128 2.96 1.71 28.16
C MET A 128 2.51 2.24 26.82
N TYR A 129 2.85 3.49 26.50
CA TYR A 129 2.56 4.10 25.20
C TYR A 129 3.30 3.36 24.06
N ILE A 130 4.57 2.99 24.27
CA ILE A 130 5.39 2.24 23.30
C ILE A 130 4.77 0.85 23.05
N VAL A 131 4.43 0.11 24.13
CA VAL A 131 3.80 -1.21 24.02
C VAL A 131 2.46 -1.12 23.29
N ALA A 132 1.64 -0.10 23.57
CA ALA A 132 0.38 0.12 22.89
C ALA A 132 0.57 0.29 21.37
N ARG A 133 1.52 1.13 20.96
CA ARG A 133 1.86 1.34 19.54
C ARG A 133 2.42 0.09 18.86
N LEU A 134 3.19 -0.72 19.59
CA LEU A 134 3.68 -2.00 19.09
C LEU A 134 2.52 -2.97 18.84
N ILE A 135 1.55 -3.03 19.74
CA ILE A 135 0.34 -3.85 19.59
C ILE A 135 -0.48 -3.38 18.37
N ILE A 136 -0.71 -2.06 18.21
CA ILE A 136 -1.42 -1.52 17.05
C ILE A 136 -0.68 -1.88 15.77
N GLY A 137 0.65 -1.66 15.75
CA GLY A 137 1.50 -2.00 14.61
C GLY A 137 1.48 -3.48 14.26
N PHE A 138 1.40 -4.36 15.25
CA PHE A 138 1.28 -5.80 15.04
C PHE A 138 -0.05 -6.18 14.38
N GLY A 139 -1.16 -5.56 14.76
CA GLY A 139 -2.49 -5.84 14.19
C GLY A 139 -2.70 -5.26 12.79
N LEU A 140 -2.11 -4.12 12.48
CA LEU A 140 -2.35 -3.36 11.26
C LEU A 140 -2.09 -4.16 9.96
N PRO A 141 -0.98 -4.89 9.78
CA PRO A 141 -0.72 -5.63 8.56
C PRO A 141 -1.71 -6.76 8.29
N TYR A 142 -2.28 -7.38 9.35
CA TYR A 142 -3.30 -8.42 9.20
C TYR A 142 -4.53 -7.87 8.48
N ALA A 143 -4.99 -6.70 8.91
CA ALA A 143 -6.13 -6.05 8.28
C ALA A 143 -5.81 -5.59 6.84
N ILE A 144 -4.65 -4.95 6.61
CA ILE A 144 -4.26 -4.43 5.29
C ILE A 144 -4.14 -5.54 4.26
N VAL A 145 -3.39 -6.61 4.57
CA VAL A 145 -3.13 -7.71 3.61
C VAL A 145 -4.41 -8.47 3.30
N ALA A 146 -5.20 -8.82 4.33
CA ALA A 146 -6.46 -9.53 4.13
C ALA A 146 -7.52 -8.65 3.46
N GLY A 147 -7.61 -7.37 3.84
CA GLY A 147 -8.60 -6.44 3.29
C GLY A 147 -8.34 -6.08 1.83
N SER A 148 -7.11 -5.82 1.45
CA SER A 148 -6.74 -5.56 0.05
C SER A 148 -7.03 -6.77 -0.85
N SER A 149 -6.74 -7.97 -0.36
CA SER A 149 -7.07 -9.21 -1.06
C SER A 149 -8.59 -9.38 -1.18
N LEU A 150 -9.33 -9.20 -0.10
CA LEU A 150 -10.78 -9.38 -0.07
C LEU A 150 -11.52 -8.40 -1.01
N ILE A 151 -11.08 -7.14 -1.09
CA ILE A 151 -11.61 -6.18 -2.09
C ILE A 151 -11.37 -6.70 -3.50
N GLY A 152 -10.14 -7.12 -3.82
CA GLY A 152 -9.79 -7.63 -5.14
C GLY A 152 -10.55 -8.90 -5.53
N GLU A 153 -10.91 -9.73 -4.55
CA GLU A 153 -11.59 -11.00 -4.73
C GLU A 153 -13.13 -10.89 -4.76
N LEU A 154 -13.71 -9.84 -4.14
CA LEU A 154 -15.14 -9.57 -4.12
C LEU A 154 -15.60 -8.52 -5.14
N ALA A 155 -14.68 -7.78 -5.70
CA ALA A 155 -15.00 -6.75 -6.69
C ALA A 155 -15.37 -7.37 -8.04
N TYR A 156 -16.44 -6.86 -8.64
CA TYR A 156 -16.81 -7.22 -10.02
C TYR A 156 -15.64 -6.90 -10.97
N PRO A 157 -15.29 -7.76 -11.92
CA PRO A 157 -14.06 -7.63 -12.71
C PRO A 157 -13.84 -6.26 -13.36
N LYS A 158 -14.91 -5.60 -13.82
CA LYS A 158 -14.88 -4.28 -14.44
C LYS A 158 -14.44 -3.16 -13.48
N GLU A 159 -14.88 -3.21 -12.22
CA GLU A 159 -14.63 -2.18 -11.21
C GLU A 159 -13.44 -2.51 -10.29
N ARG A 160 -12.88 -3.70 -10.37
CA ARG A 160 -11.81 -4.19 -9.47
C ARG A 160 -10.62 -3.22 -9.38
N ALA A 161 -10.12 -2.74 -10.51
CA ALA A 161 -8.98 -1.82 -10.54
C ALA A 161 -9.29 -0.46 -9.87
N VAL A 162 -10.51 0.04 -10.04
CA VAL A 162 -10.96 1.29 -9.43
C VAL A 162 -11.08 1.14 -7.92
N LEU A 163 -11.70 0.05 -7.45
CA LEU A 163 -11.89 -0.20 -6.02
C LEU A 163 -10.57 -0.41 -5.29
N THR A 164 -9.62 -1.14 -5.88
CA THR A 164 -8.29 -1.33 -5.29
C THR A 164 -7.47 -0.03 -5.26
N SER A 165 -7.63 0.84 -6.26
CA SER A 165 -6.99 2.17 -6.25
C SER A 165 -7.60 3.09 -5.20
N LEU A 166 -8.93 3.07 -5.03
CA LEU A 166 -9.62 3.83 -3.99
C LEU A 166 -9.26 3.34 -2.58
N PHE A 167 -8.99 2.06 -2.42
CA PHE A 167 -8.50 1.51 -1.15
C PHE A 167 -7.24 2.24 -0.68
N ASN A 168 -6.22 2.36 -1.51
CA ASN A 168 -5.00 3.08 -1.17
C ASN A 168 -5.22 4.58 -0.93
N ALA A 169 -6.10 5.22 -1.71
CA ALA A 169 -6.42 6.64 -1.53
C ALA A 169 -7.12 6.94 -0.19
N ALA A 170 -7.82 5.95 0.38
CA ALA A 170 -8.49 6.07 1.68
C ALA A 170 -7.52 6.35 2.84
N TYR A 171 -6.22 6.04 2.70
CA TYR A 171 -5.16 6.44 3.64
C TYR A 171 -5.20 7.95 3.94
N PHE A 172 -5.25 8.78 2.90
CA PHE A 172 -5.27 10.23 3.09
C PHE A 172 -6.54 10.72 3.79
N VAL A 173 -7.67 10.05 3.58
CA VAL A 173 -8.92 10.38 4.31
C VAL A 173 -8.73 10.17 5.80
N GLY A 174 -8.15 9.04 6.21
CA GLY A 174 -7.82 8.77 7.61
C GLY A 174 -6.84 9.78 8.20
N ALA A 175 -5.80 10.14 7.43
CA ALA A 175 -4.82 11.14 7.84
C ALA A 175 -5.43 12.54 8.01
N ILE A 176 -6.36 12.93 7.14
CA ILE A 176 -7.10 14.20 7.25
C ILE A 176 -7.97 14.20 8.52
N VAL A 177 -8.71 13.11 8.77
CA VAL A 177 -9.55 12.98 9.96
C VAL A 177 -8.71 13.05 11.23
N ALA A 178 -7.59 12.31 11.30
CA ALA A 178 -6.66 12.35 12.44
C ALA A 178 -6.12 13.76 12.70
N SER A 179 -5.70 14.46 11.64
CA SER A 179 -5.18 15.82 11.73
C SER A 179 -6.26 16.81 12.19
N GLY A 180 -7.48 16.68 11.66
CA GLY A 180 -8.61 17.54 12.02
C GLY A 180 -9.06 17.33 13.47
N VAL A 181 -9.16 16.07 13.91
CA VAL A 181 -9.49 15.74 15.32
C VAL A 181 -8.42 16.29 16.24
N SER A 182 -7.14 16.05 15.96
CA SER A 182 -6.03 16.56 16.78
C SER A 182 -6.00 18.08 16.83
N TYR A 183 -6.31 18.77 15.73
CA TYR A 183 -6.43 20.22 15.69
C TYR A 183 -7.55 20.73 16.62
N GLY A 184 -8.71 20.08 16.63
CA GLY A 184 -9.81 20.45 17.53
C GLY A 184 -9.50 20.16 18.99
N THR A 185 -8.90 19.01 19.29
CA THR A 185 -8.65 18.58 20.67
C THR A 185 -7.44 19.27 21.31
N GLN A 186 -6.50 19.81 20.56
CA GLN A 186 -5.37 20.57 21.14
C GLN A 186 -5.80 21.82 21.91
N LEU A 187 -7.03 22.30 21.70
CA LEU A 187 -7.60 23.42 22.45
C LEU A 187 -8.09 23.02 23.86
N ILE A 188 -8.13 21.75 24.19
CA ILE A 188 -8.54 21.23 25.49
C ILE A 188 -7.37 21.42 26.48
N PRO A 189 -7.53 22.18 27.58
CA PRO A 189 -6.45 22.47 28.51
C PRO A 189 -6.19 21.32 29.50
N SER A 190 -6.00 20.10 29.00
CA SER A 190 -5.76 18.90 29.82
C SER A 190 -5.16 17.77 28.97
N ASP A 191 -4.77 16.66 29.61
CA ASP A 191 -4.28 15.45 28.93
C ASP A 191 -5.28 14.86 27.92
N TRP A 192 -6.55 15.20 28.02
CA TRP A 192 -7.56 14.80 27.06
C TRP A 192 -7.30 15.35 25.65
N SER A 193 -6.51 16.40 25.52
CA SER A 193 -6.08 16.94 24.23
C SER A 193 -5.38 15.91 23.33
N TRP A 194 -4.61 14.97 23.90
CA TRP A 194 -3.95 13.89 23.16
C TRP A 194 -4.59 12.52 23.37
N ARG A 195 -5.31 12.32 24.52
CA ARG A 195 -6.01 11.05 24.80
C ARG A 195 -7.21 10.84 23.89
N VAL A 196 -8.00 11.90 23.64
CA VAL A 196 -9.17 11.81 22.75
C VAL A 196 -8.78 11.38 21.34
N PRO A 197 -7.84 12.00 20.62
CA PRO A 197 -7.45 11.50 19.30
C PRO A 197 -6.83 10.09 19.36
N SER A 198 -6.08 9.75 20.41
CA SER A 198 -5.56 8.39 20.61
C SER A 198 -6.66 7.34 20.81
N LEU A 199 -7.76 7.68 21.46
CA LEU A 199 -8.93 6.79 21.59
C LEU A 199 -9.76 6.75 20.32
N LEU A 200 -9.97 7.88 19.64
CA LEU A 200 -10.73 7.91 18.38
C LEU A 200 -10.08 7.08 17.25
N GLN A 201 -8.82 6.78 17.36
CA GLN A 201 -8.09 5.84 16.50
C GLN A 201 -8.74 4.44 16.44
N LEU A 202 -9.46 4.03 17.50
CA LEU A 202 -10.22 2.77 17.51
C LEU A 202 -11.45 2.79 16.59
N SER A 203 -11.97 3.97 16.24
CA SER A 203 -13.28 4.09 15.55
C SER A 203 -13.32 3.41 14.18
N PRO A 204 -12.35 3.54 13.27
CA PRO A 204 -12.37 2.79 12.01
C PRO A 204 -12.26 1.28 12.24
N SER A 205 -11.44 0.83 13.21
CA SER A 205 -11.30 -0.59 13.54
C SER A 205 -12.60 -1.15 14.14
N LEU A 206 -13.35 -0.37 14.91
CA LEU A 206 -14.64 -0.77 15.44
C LEU A 206 -15.67 -0.93 14.31
N LEU A 207 -15.68 0.00 13.34
CA LEU A 207 -16.52 -0.14 12.14
C LEU A 207 -16.17 -1.42 11.37
N GLN A 208 -14.89 -1.74 11.22
CA GLN A 208 -14.44 -2.98 10.56
C GLN A 208 -15.02 -4.22 11.27
N VAL A 209 -14.90 -4.29 12.60
CA VAL A 209 -15.40 -5.42 13.39
C VAL A 209 -16.92 -5.57 13.27
N ILE A 210 -17.67 -4.46 13.19
CA ILE A 210 -19.13 -4.49 13.03
C ILE A 210 -19.51 -4.90 11.61
N PHE A 211 -18.95 -4.24 10.60
CA PHE A 211 -19.36 -4.41 9.21
C PHE A 211 -18.81 -5.68 8.55
N ILE A 212 -17.76 -6.32 9.10
CA ILE A 212 -17.19 -7.56 8.57
C ILE A 212 -18.23 -8.71 8.52
N PHE A 213 -19.22 -8.70 9.41
CA PHE A 213 -20.27 -9.72 9.43
C PHE A 213 -21.26 -9.59 8.28
N PHE A 214 -21.37 -8.43 7.65
CA PHE A 214 -22.27 -8.16 6.53
C PHE A 214 -21.60 -8.43 5.16
N ILE A 215 -20.31 -8.71 5.14
CA ILE A 215 -19.54 -8.99 3.93
C ILE A 215 -19.36 -10.51 3.80
N PRO A 216 -19.48 -11.09 2.59
CA PRO A 216 -19.19 -12.51 2.38
C PRO A 216 -17.69 -12.81 2.50
N GLU A 217 -17.34 -14.07 2.71
CA GLU A 217 -15.95 -14.53 2.60
C GLU A 217 -15.54 -14.56 1.12
N SER A 218 -14.22 -14.56 0.89
CA SER A 218 -13.67 -14.66 -0.45
C SER A 218 -14.07 -15.93 -1.17
N PRO A 219 -14.62 -15.87 -2.40
CA PRO A 219 -14.88 -17.06 -3.21
C PRO A 219 -13.59 -17.85 -3.48
N ARG A 220 -12.46 -17.19 -3.68
CA ARG A 220 -11.15 -17.83 -3.88
C ARG A 220 -10.71 -18.62 -2.66
N PHE A 221 -10.87 -18.06 -1.47
CA PHE A 221 -10.57 -18.78 -0.23
C PHE A 221 -11.47 -19.99 -0.04
N LEU A 222 -12.78 -19.85 -0.30
CA LEU A 222 -13.71 -20.97 -0.18
C LEU A 222 -13.37 -22.11 -1.15
N ILE A 223 -13.02 -21.80 -2.39
CA ILE A 223 -12.56 -22.79 -3.37
C ILE A 223 -11.26 -23.46 -2.93
N SER A 224 -10.31 -22.73 -2.36
CA SER A 224 -9.05 -23.30 -1.84
C SER A 224 -9.25 -24.25 -0.64
N LYS A 225 -10.45 -24.22 -0.04
CA LYS A 225 -10.89 -25.10 1.05
C LYS A 225 -11.97 -26.11 0.61
N ASP A 226 -12.09 -26.38 -0.69
CA ASP A 226 -13.06 -27.29 -1.31
C ASP A 226 -14.55 -26.96 -1.05
N ARG A 227 -14.85 -25.71 -0.61
CA ARG A 227 -16.23 -25.21 -0.37
C ARG A 227 -16.82 -24.56 -1.62
N HIS A 228 -16.90 -25.34 -2.70
CA HIS A 228 -17.26 -24.85 -4.03
C HIS A 228 -18.69 -24.31 -4.13
N GLU A 229 -19.66 -24.96 -3.46
CA GLU A 229 -21.06 -24.53 -3.50
C GLU A 229 -21.27 -23.15 -2.86
N GLU A 230 -20.59 -22.91 -1.75
CA GLU A 230 -20.68 -21.61 -1.06
C GLU A 230 -20.05 -20.50 -1.89
N ALA A 231 -18.89 -20.78 -2.52
CA ALA A 231 -18.24 -19.85 -3.42
C ALA A 231 -19.16 -19.49 -4.60
N PHE A 232 -19.79 -20.48 -5.20
CA PHE A 232 -20.72 -20.26 -6.31
C PHE A 232 -21.93 -19.42 -5.90
N LYS A 233 -22.52 -19.69 -4.73
CA LYS A 233 -23.64 -18.89 -4.20
C LYS A 233 -23.28 -17.41 -4.01
N ILE A 234 -22.03 -17.11 -3.60
CA ILE A 234 -21.56 -15.73 -3.46
C ILE A 234 -21.44 -15.06 -4.83
N ILE A 235 -20.82 -15.73 -5.81
CA ILE A 235 -20.67 -15.22 -7.18
C ILE A 235 -22.05 -14.97 -7.81
N VAL A 236 -22.95 -15.94 -7.73
CA VAL A 236 -24.33 -15.82 -8.25
C VAL A 236 -25.06 -14.64 -7.60
N LYS A 237 -25.01 -14.53 -6.27
CA LYS A 237 -25.72 -13.49 -5.54
C LYS A 237 -25.25 -12.09 -5.90
N TYR A 238 -23.94 -11.86 -5.97
CA TYR A 238 -23.39 -10.49 -6.09
C TYR A 238 -22.99 -10.13 -7.53
N HIS A 239 -22.52 -11.08 -8.32
CA HIS A 239 -22.06 -10.78 -9.69
C HIS A 239 -23.12 -11.09 -10.75
N ALA A 240 -24.04 -12.00 -10.46
CA ALA A 240 -25.15 -12.35 -11.36
C ALA A 240 -26.54 -12.00 -10.82
N GLU A 241 -26.63 -11.13 -9.79
CA GLU A 241 -27.90 -10.66 -9.17
C GLU A 241 -28.87 -11.78 -8.73
N GLY A 242 -28.35 -13.00 -8.50
CA GLY A 242 -29.12 -14.17 -8.06
C GLY A 242 -29.49 -15.15 -9.18
N ASP A 243 -29.06 -14.94 -10.42
CA ASP A 243 -29.28 -15.85 -11.52
C ASP A 243 -28.29 -17.04 -11.49
N GLU A 244 -28.74 -18.20 -11.05
CA GLU A 244 -27.94 -19.44 -10.99
C GLU A 244 -27.59 -19.98 -12.37
N ASN A 245 -28.33 -19.62 -13.42
CA ASN A 245 -28.07 -20.05 -14.79
C ASN A 245 -27.10 -19.16 -15.55
N SER A 246 -26.69 -18.04 -14.95
CA SER A 246 -25.79 -17.07 -15.57
C SER A 246 -24.52 -17.73 -16.12
N GLU A 247 -24.28 -17.57 -17.42
CA GLU A 247 -23.03 -18.01 -18.05
C GLU A 247 -21.81 -17.28 -17.49
N PHE A 248 -21.97 -16.00 -17.12
CA PHE A 248 -20.93 -15.22 -16.50
C PHE A 248 -20.48 -15.82 -15.16
N ALA A 249 -21.43 -16.15 -14.27
CA ALA A 249 -21.10 -16.74 -12.97
C ALA A 249 -20.42 -18.11 -13.10
N LYS A 250 -20.86 -18.93 -14.05
CA LYS A 250 -20.24 -20.23 -14.36
C LYS A 250 -18.82 -20.07 -14.91
N ALA A 251 -18.61 -19.12 -15.83
CA ALA A 251 -17.30 -18.82 -16.40
C ALA A 251 -16.34 -18.28 -15.34
N GLU A 252 -16.78 -17.34 -14.48
CA GLU A 252 -15.98 -16.79 -13.40
C GLU A 252 -15.60 -17.88 -12.38
N MET A 253 -16.53 -18.77 -12.02
CA MET A 253 -16.24 -19.89 -11.13
C MET A 253 -15.21 -20.86 -11.72
N ALA A 254 -15.31 -21.16 -13.01
CA ALA A 254 -14.35 -22.02 -13.71
C ALA A 254 -12.96 -21.40 -13.77
N GLU A 255 -12.86 -20.09 -14.08
CA GLU A 255 -11.60 -19.34 -14.09
C GLU A 255 -10.93 -19.35 -12.72
N ILE A 256 -11.70 -19.07 -11.64
CA ILE A 256 -11.16 -19.08 -10.27
C ILE A 256 -10.67 -20.48 -9.88
N LYS A 257 -11.42 -21.54 -10.19
CA LYS A 257 -11.01 -22.93 -9.91
C LYS A 257 -9.70 -23.28 -10.60
N THR A 258 -9.59 -23.00 -11.88
CA THR A 258 -8.39 -23.27 -12.67
C THR A 258 -7.19 -22.48 -12.11
N THR A 259 -7.39 -21.20 -11.83
CA THR A 259 -6.34 -20.36 -11.27
C THR A 259 -5.85 -20.89 -9.92
N ILE A 260 -6.76 -21.26 -9.01
CA ILE A 260 -6.39 -21.80 -7.69
C ILE A 260 -5.68 -23.16 -7.81
N ALA A 261 -6.09 -24.02 -8.72
CA ALA A 261 -5.40 -25.30 -8.96
C ALA A 261 -3.93 -25.07 -9.36
N ILE A 262 -3.67 -24.11 -10.27
CA ILE A 262 -2.32 -23.70 -10.67
C ILE A 262 -1.57 -23.07 -9.50
N GLU A 263 -2.22 -22.19 -8.71
CA GLU A 263 -1.61 -21.56 -7.53
C GLU A 263 -1.19 -22.59 -6.49
N LEU A 264 -2.03 -23.57 -6.20
CA LEU A 264 -1.74 -24.64 -5.24
C LEU A 264 -0.58 -25.53 -5.69
N GLU A 265 -0.48 -25.82 -6.98
CA GLU A 265 0.64 -26.55 -7.54
C GLU A 265 1.95 -25.77 -7.40
N HIS A 266 1.93 -24.47 -7.70
CA HIS A 266 3.07 -23.58 -7.52
C HIS A 266 3.38 -23.21 -6.06
N SER A 267 2.42 -23.30 -5.15
CA SER A 267 2.63 -23.03 -3.71
C SER A 267 3.58 -24.03 -3.04
N LYS A 268 3.77 -25.20 -3.64
CA LYS A 268 4.76 -26.21 -3.21
C LYS A 268 6.21 -25.77 -3.43
N GLN A 269 6.45 -24.69 -4.19
CA GLN A 269 7.79 -24.13 -4.38
C GLN A 269 8.31 -23.51 -3.06
N SER A 270 9.61 -23.68 -2.82
CA SER A 270 10.27 -23.16 -1.62
C SER A 270 10.51 -21.65 -1.69
N TRP A 271 10.66 -20.99 -0.53
CA TRP A 271 11.21 -19.63 -0.45
C TRP A 271 12.62 -19.55 -1.05
N MET A 272 13.38 -20.66 -0.99
CA MET A 272 14.72 -20.74 -1.59
C MET A 272 14.71 -20.59 -3.12
N ASP A 273 13.59 -20.89 -3.78
CA ASP A 273 13.47 -20.74 -5.24
C ASP A 273 13.55 -19.27 -5.67
N MET A 274 13.24 -18.33 -4.77
CA MET A 274 13.46 -16.90 -5.01
C MET A 274 14.94 -16.53 -5.18
N PHE A 275 15.85 -17.36 -4.69
CA PHE A 275 17.30 -17.17 -4.77
C PHE A 275 17.96 -18.08 -5.83
N SER A 276 17.24 -19.00 -6.44
CA SER A 276 17.77 -20.05 -7.30
C SER A 276 18.38 -19.51 -8.59
N THR A 277 17.75 -18.53 -9.24
CA THR A 277 18.19 -17.98 -10.51
C THR A 277 18.69 -16.53 -10.39
N PRO A 278 19.63 -16.09 -11.24
CA PRO A 278 20.06 -14.69 -11.28
C PRO A 278 18.89 -13.71 -11.52
N GLY A 279 17.93 -14.10 -12.39
CA GLY A 279 16.74 -13.32 -12.67
C GLY A 279 15.85 -13.11 -11.43
N ASN A 280 15.63 -14.18 -10.66
CA ASN A 280 14.84 -14.10 -9.42
C ASN A 280 15.54 -13.25 -8.35
N ARG A 281 16.87 -13.37 -8.21
CA ARG A 281 17.64 -12.51 -7.30
C ARG A 281 17.53 -11.04 -7.67
N ARG A 282 17.53 -10.71 -8.97
CA ARG A 282 17.37 -9.34 -9.46
C ARG A 282 15.95 -8.81 -9.17
N ARG A 283 14.90 -9.62 -9.37
CA ARG A 283 13.52 -9.28 -9.00
C ARG A 283 13.40 -9.01 -7.50
N LEU A 284 13.98 -9.89 -6.70
CA LEU A 284 13.99 -9.77 -5.24
C LEU A 284 14.69 -8.49 -4.78
N LEU A 285 15.86 -8.18 -5.37
CA LEU A 285 16.59 -6.95 -5.10
C LEU A 285 15.75 -5.71 -5.43
N ILE A 286 15.14 -5.67 -6.61
CA ILE A 286 14.31 -4.54 -7.04
C ILE A 286 13.10 -4.40 -6.09
N GLY A 287 12.39 -5.49 -5.78
CA GLY A 287 11.27 -5.47 -4.85
C GLY A 287 11.65 -4.96 -3.45
N SER A 288 12.81 -5.38 -2.93
CA SER A 288 13.34 -4.90 -1.65
C SER A 288 13.69 -3.41 -1.71
N LEU A 289 14.36 -2.96 -2.79
CA LEU A 289 14.71 -1.55 -2.99
C LEU A 289 13.47 -0.67 -3.14
N VAL A 290 12.44 -1.11 -3.86
CA VAL A 290 11.14 -0.39 -3.92
C VAL A 290 10.58 -0.21 -2.52
N GLY A 291 10.59 -1.25 -1.67
CA GLY A 291 10.15 -1.16 -0.28
C GLY A 291 10.92 -0.11 0.51
N ILE A 292 12.25 -0.12 0.43
CA ILE A 292 13.12 0.84 1.10
C ILE A 292 12.86 2.27 0.60
N MET A 293 12.81 2.46 -0.71
CA MET A 293 12.65 3.77 -1.34
C MET A 293 11.28 4.40 -1.04
N THR A 294 10.19 3.63 -0.95
CA THR A 294 8.88 4.17 -0.55
C THR A 294 8.90 4.86 0.81
N GLN A 295 9.82 4.49 1.69
CA GLN A 295 9.92 5.06 3.03
C GLN A 295 11.06 6.08 3.16
N LEU A 296 12.23 5.79 2.59
CA LEU A 296 13.42 6.62 2.77
C LEU A 296 13.60 7.74 1.75
N SER A 297 12.75 7.84 0.71
CA SER A 297 12.73 9.00 -0.20
C SER A 297 12.22 10.29 0.45
N GLY A 298 12.24 10.36 1.79
CA GLY A 298 11.85 11.54 2.56
C GLY A 298 10.41 11.54 3.06
N ASN A 299 9.58 10.57 2.69
CA ASN A 299 8.18 10.47 3.14
C ASN A 299 8.07 10.38 4.67
N VAL A 300 8.91 9.57 5.33
CA VAL A 300 8.89 9.41 6.79
C VAL A 300 9.20 10.73 7.52
N VAL A 301 10.08 11.57 6.97
CA VAL A 301 10.40 12.88 7.56
C VAL A 301 9.16 13.77 7.59
N ILE A 302 8.46 13.88 6.47
CA ILE A 302 7.26 14.72 6.34
C ILE A 302 6.09 14.15 7.14
N SER A 303 5.89 12.83 7.08
CA SER A 303 4.72 12.18 7.69
C SER A 303 4.79 12.07 9.21
N TYR A 304 5.99 12.03 9.80
CA TYR A 304 6.17 11.80 11.25
C TYR A 304 6.77 12.98 12.00
N TYR A 305 7.48 13.89 11.32
CA TYR A 305 8.28 14.94 11.96
C TYR A 305 8.06 16.33 11.36
N LEU A 306 6.91 16.54 10.70
CA LEU A 306 6.57 17.85 10.11
C LEU A 306 6.63 18.98 11.12
N GLY A 307 6.17 18.73 12.36
CA GLY A 307 6.23 19.73 13.44
C GLY A 307 7.65 20.15 13.81
N ASP A 308 8.61 19.21 13.83
CA ASP A 308 10.01 19.50 14.11
C ASP A 308 10.64 20.32 12.99
N ILE A 309 10.30 19.98 11.74
CA ILE A 309 10.75 20.75 10.58
C ILE A 309 10.25 22.19 10.62
N LEU A 310 8.98 22.39 10.95
CA LEU A 310 8.38 23.72 11.05
C LEU A 310 9.03 24.53 12.18
N LYS A 311 9.25 23.91 13.34
CA LYS A 311 9.98 24.54 14.46
C LYS A 311 11.41 24.90 14.06
N LEU A 312 12.11 24.03 13.33
CA LEU A 312 13.49 24.25 12.88
C LEU A 312 13.63 25.52 12.01
N VAL A 313 12.62 25.81 11.17
CA VAL A 313 12.61 27.00 10.31
C VAL A 313 11.89 28.21 10.92
N GLY A 314 11.53 28.15 12.23
CA GLY A 314 11.00 29.28 12.98
C GLY A 314 9.49 29.35 13.13
N PHE A 315 8.72 28.36 12.63
CA PHE A 315 7.27 28.27 12.84
C PHE A 315 6.98 27.47 14.10
N THR A 316 6.91 28.16 15.24
CA THR A 316 6.74 27.54 16.57
C THR A 316 5.28 27.44 17.03
N ASP A 317 4.35 28.10 16.32
CA ASP A 317 2.93 28.05 16.67
C ASP A 317 2.33 26.66 16.36
N PRO A 318 1.86 25.92 17.39
CA PRO A 318 1.25 24.60 17.21
C PRO A 318 -0.02 24.63 16.34
N GLN A 319 -0.80 25.71 16.40
CA GLN A 319 -2.03 25.83 15.62
C GLN A 319 -1.72 26.02 14.13
N PHE A 320 -0.70 26.82 13.81
CA PHE A 320 -0.22 26.98 12.44
C PHE A 320 0.28 25.63 11.90
N ALA A 321 1.09 24.91 12.66
CA ALA A 321 1.63 23.62 12.26
C ALA A 321 0.51 22.59 12.02
N ALA A 322 -0.52 22.55 12.85
CA ALA A 322 -1.66 21.66 12.69
C ALA A 322 -2.48 22.01 11.43
N LYS A 323 -2.78 23.28 11.18
CA LYS A 323 -3.47 23.74 9.95
C LYS A 323 -2.68 23.40 8.70
N TYR A 324 -1.37 23.66 8.74
CA TYR A 324 -0.47 23.35 7.63
C TYR A 324 -0.43 21.85 7.33
N ASN A 325 -0.42 21.02 8.38
CA ASN A 325 -0.46 19.57 8.24
C ASN A 325 -1.78 19.07 7.61
N ILE A 326 -2.94 19.59 8.03
CA ILE A 326 -4.22 19.28 7.41
C ILE A 326 -4.17 19.61 5.91
N GLY A 327 -3.72 20.81 5.55
CA GLY A 327 -3.56 21.23 4.16
C GLY A 327 -2.65 20.28 3.36
N ASN A 328 -1.54 19.83 3.96
CA ASN A 328 -0.63 18.87 3.33
C ASN A 328 -1.29 17.51 3.05
N GLN A 329 -2.12 17.00 3.97
CA GLN A 329 -2.86 15.75 3.75
C GLN A 329 -3.95 15.90 2.67
N VAL A 330 -4.68 17.02 2.66
CA VAL A 330 -5.66 17.31 1.60
C VAL A 330 -4.98 17.41 0.24
N TRP A 331 -3.85 18.10 0.15
CA TRP A 331 -3.05 18.18 -1.07
C TRP A 331 -2.54 16.80 -1.50
N GLY A 332 -2.07 15.98 -0.56
CA GLY A 332 -1.69 14.59 -0.79
C GLY A 332 -2.84 13.77 -1.41
N LEU A 333 -4.06 13.90 -0.90
CA LEU A 333 -5.25 13.25 -1.46
C LEU A 333 -5.52 13.69 -2.90
N VAL A 334 -5.47 14.98 -3.17
CA VAL A 334 -5.67 15.52 -4.53
C VAL A 334 -4.62 14.96 -5.49
N CYS A 335 -3.35 14.95 -5.07
CA CYS A 335 -2.26 14.38 -5.87
C CYS A 335 -2.42 12.87 -6.11
N ALA A 336 -2.82 12.11 -5.08
CA ALA A 336 -3.03 10.67 -5.20
C ALA A 336 -4.16 10.32 -6.19
N VAL A 337 -5.30 11.01 -6.09
CA VAL A 337 -6.44 10.82 -7.00
C VAL A 337 -6.07 11.24 -8.43
N ALA A 338 -5.44 12.40 -8.60
CA ALA A 338 -5.01 12.88 -9.91
C ALA A 338 -4.03 11.88 -10.57
N THR A 339 -3.08 11.37 -9.81
CA THR A 339 -2.11 10.40 -10.31
C THR A 339 -2.76 9.08 -10.68
N ALA A 340 -3.70 8.57 -9.86
CA ALA A 340 -4.41 7.33 -10.15
C ALA A 340 -5.16 7.38 -11.50
N LEU A 341 -5.66 8.54 -11.90
CA LEU A 341 -6.33 8.75 -13.19
C LEU A 341 -5.35 8.78 -14.38
N ILE A 342 -4.09 9.11 -14.14
CA ILE A 342 -3.10 9.36 -15.21
C ILE A 342 -2.12 8.18 -15.35
N VAL A 343 -1.90 7.41 -14.29
CA VAL A 343 -0.85 6.38 -14.16
C VAL A 343 -0.84 5.36 -15.30
N MET A 344 -2.00 5.00 -15.84
CA MET A 344 -2.13 3.98 -16.90
C MET A 344 -1.65 4.45 -18.27
N ARG A 345 -1.43 5.78 -18.47
CA ARG A 345 -1.08 6.37 -19.76
C ARG A 345 0.41 6.43 -20.05
N PHE A 346 1.25 6.24 -19.03
CA PHE A 346 2.70 6.44 -19.13
C PHE A 346 3.49 5.16 -18.82
N ARG A 347 4.72 5.12 -19.36
CA ARG A 347 5.67 4.03 -19.12
C ARG A 347 6.15 4.03 -17.67
N ARG A 348 6.24 2.86 -17.04
CA ARG A 348 6.53 2.71 -15.61
C ARG A 348 7.89 3.28 -15.22
N ARG A 349 8.95 2.87 -15.94
CA ARG A 349 10.31 3.37 -15.68
C ARG A 349 10.42 4.88 -15.85
N THR A 350 9.80 5.44 -16.88
CA THR A 350 9.79 6.89 -17.11
C THR A 350 9.11 7.64 -15.98
N MET A 351 7.99 7.11 -15.44
CA MET A 351 7.30 7.71 -14.31
C MET A 351 8.17 7.67 -13.03
N TYR A 352 8.86 6.56 -12.75
CA TYR A 352 9.77 6.49 -11.60
C TYR A 352 10.93 7.50 -11.73
N LEU A 353 11.55 7.62 -12.90
CA LEU A 353 12.62 8.59 -13.14
C LEU A 353 12.14 10.03 -13.04
N PHE A 354 10.95 10.32 -13.55
CA PHE A 354 10.33 11.63 -13.41
C PHE A 354 10.02 11.94 -11.93
N ALA A 355 9.42 10.99 -11.22
CA ALA A 355 9.09 11.13 -9.80
C ALA A 355 10.33 11.39 -8.95
N ILE A 356 11.40 10.61 -9.12
CA ILE A 356 12.62 10.77 -8.32
C ILE A 356 13.33 12.10 -8.64
N SER A 357 13.32 12.54 -9.91
CA SER A 357 13.87 13.84 -10.30
C SER A 357 13.07 14.99 -9.68
N TRP A 358 11.74 14.87 -9.63
CA TRP A 358 10.87 15.83 -8.96
C TRP A 358 11.12 15.89 -7.45
N ILE A 359 11.20 14.74 -6.80
CA ILE A 359 11.50 14.62 -5.36
C ILE A 359 12.88 15.20 -5.04
N LEU A 360 13.90 14.89 -5.85
CA LEU A 360 15.24 15.45 -5.69
C LEU A 360 15.23 16.98 -5.79
N THR A 361 14.54 17.53 -6.79
CA THR A 361 14.38 18.97 -6.94
C THR A 361 13.72 19.60 -5.72
N ALA A 362 12.65 18.96 -5.21
CA ALA A 362 11.96 19.40 -4.00
C ALA A 362 12.90 19.40 -2.78
N TYR A 363 13.67 18.33 -2.58
CA TYR A 363 14.58 18.21 -1.44
C TYR A 363 15.77 19.16 -1.52
N VAL A 364 16.37 19.35 -2.68
CA VAL A 364 17.45 20.33 -2.88
C VAL A 364 16.95 21.76 -2.62
N GLY A 365 15.79 22.13 -3.18
CA GLY A 365 15.18 23.42 -2.94
C GLY A 365 14.79 23.62 -1.46
N TRP A 366 14.24 22.58 -0.84
CA TRP A 366 13.95 22.59 0.60
C TRP A 366 15.20 22.76 1.45
N THR A 367 16.25 21.98 1.20
CA THR A 367 17.54 22.08 1.91
C THR A 367 18.13 23.49 1.79
N ALA A 368 18.17 24.05 0.58
CA ALA A 368 18.70 25.39 0.35
C ALA A 368 17.89 26.48 1.07
N SER A 369 16.55 26.38 1.00
CA SER A 369 15.67 27.35 1.67
C SER A 369 15.75 27.24 3.19
N ALA A 370 15.82 26.03 3.76
CA ALA A 370 15.97 25.80 5.19
C ALA A 370 17.33 26.33 5.70
N ALA A 371 18.43 26.10 4.97
CA ALA A 371 19.74 26.63 5.29
C ALA A 371 19.72 28.16 5.40
N VAL A 372 19.18 28.84 4.38
CA VAL A 372 19.09 30.31 4.36
C VAL A 372 18.15 30.84 5.45
N ALA A 373 17.05 30.14 5.72
CA ALA A 373 16.10 30.51 6.78
C ALA A 373 16.76 30.49 8.15
N ILE A 374 17.55 29.46 8.43
CA ILE A 374 18.16 29.25 9.75
C ILE A 374 19.41 30.12 9.90
N GLU A 375 20.35 30.10 8.96
CA GLU A 375 21.64 30.79 9.08
C GLU A 375 21.51 32.31 8.94
N LYS A 376 20.56 32.78 8.12
CA LYS A 376 20.37 34.22 7.86
C LYS A 376 19.10 34.78 8.53
N HIS A 377 18.37 33.99 9.32
CA HIS A 377 17.10 34.37 9.95
C HIS A 377 16.10 34.98 8.94
N ASN A 378 16.02 34.38 7.71
CA ASN A 378 15.27 34.96 6.60
C ASN A 378 13.86 34.38 6.54
N ASN A 379 12.86 35.21 6.88
CA ASN A 379 11.44 34.79 6.84
C ASN A 379 10.93 34.41 5.45
N ALA A 380 11.46 35.00 4.38
CA ALA A 380 11.07 34.64 3.02
C ALA A 380 11.56 33.22 2.66
N ALA A 381 12.78 32.87 3.07
CA ALA A 381 13.32 31.53 2.91
C ALA A 381 12.56 30.48 3.75
N ALA A 382 12.14 30.85 4.97
CA ALA A 382 11.29 30.01 5.81
C ALA A 382 9.94 29.70 5.14
N LYS A 383 9.29 30.71 4.53
CA LYS A 383 8.06 30.50 3.75
C LYS A 383 8.30 29.66 2.49
N LEU A 384 9.46 29.78 1.84
CA LEU A 384 9.82 28.98 0.68
C LEU A 384 10.02 27.51 1.05
N THR A 385 10.49 27.23 2.28
CA THR A 385 10.54 25.85 2.82
C THR A 385 9.15 25.21 2.86
N LEU A 386 8.12 25.95 3.26
CA LEU A 386 6.73 25.46 3.24
C LEU A 386 6.28 25.09 1.82
N PHE A 387 6.64 25.89 0.83
CA PHE A 387 6.32 25.58 -0.56
C PHE A 387 6.94 24.25 -1.02
N TRP A 388 8.22 24.00 -0.71
CA TRP A 388 8.91 22.79 -1.13
C TRP A 388 8.32 21.52 -0.51
N ILE A 389 7.80 21.56 0.71
CA ILE A 389 7.10 20.43 1.35
C ILE A 389 5.83 20.06 0.58
N TYR A 390 5.04 21.06 0.15
CA TYR A 390 3.88 20.79 -0.72
C TYR A 390 4.29 20.34 -2.12
N PHE A 391 5.36 20.90 -2.66
CA PHE A 391 5.90 20.55 -3.98
C PHE A 391 6.43 19.11 -4.03
N TYR A 392 6.84 18.54 -2.91
CA TYR A 392 7.24 17.14 -2.78
C TYR A 392 6.09 16.17 -3.09
N GLN A 393 4.87 16.46 -2.65
CA GLN A 393 3.72 15.54 -2.69
C GLN A 393 3.40 14.98 -4.09
N PRO A 394 3.32 15.77 -5.17
CA PRO A 394 3.07 15.24 -6.51
C PRO A 394 4.12 14.20 -6.93
N GLY A 395 5.41 14.49 -6.73
CA GLY A 395 6.49 13.57 -7.07
C GLY A 395 6.39 12.23 -6.36
N TYR A 396 6.13 12.25 -5.05
CA TYR A 396 5.96 11.03 -4.27
C TYR A 396 4.74 10.22 -4.71
N ASN A 397 3.61 10.88 -4.94
CA ASN A 397 2.39 10.19 -5.38
C ASN A 397 2.53 9.58 -6.78
N ILE A 398 3.24 10.23 -7.72
CA ILE A 398 3.48 9.72 -9.07
C ILE A 398 4.31 8.43 -9.05
N GLY A 399 5.39 8.39 -8.29
CA GLY A 399 6.30 7.25 -8.27
C GLY A 399 5.93 6.19 -7.23
N PHE A 400 6.00 6.58 -5.96
CA PHE A 400 6.03 5.64 -4.85
C PHE A 400 4.65 5.30 -4.26
N ASN A 401 3.61 6.06 -4.55
CA ASN A 401 2.25 5.73 -4.12
C ASN A 401 1.47 4.96 -5.20
N ALA A 402 1.36 5.51 -6.40
CA ALA A 402 0.51 4.94 -7.45
C ALA A 402 1.12 3.71 -8.15
N LEU A 403 2.45 3.72 -8.39
CA LEU A 403 3.11 2.69 -9.19
C LEU A 403 3.53 1.45 -8.40
N THR A 404 3.70 1.55 -7.10
CA THR A 404 4.37 0.51 -6.30
C THR A 404 3.76 -0.87 -6.49
N TYR A 405 2.48 -1.04 -6.19
CA TYR A 405 1.85 -2.36 -6.31
C TYR A 405 1.69 -2.81 -7.76
N THR A 406 1.36 -1.90 -8.68
CA THR A 406 1.26 -2.21 -10.10
C THR A 406 2.59 -2.73 -10.63
N TYR A 407 3.69 -2.05 -10.30
CA TYR A 407 5.02 -2.44 -10.73
C TYR A 407 5.47 -3.79 -10.12
N LEU A 408 5.15 -4.04 -8.86
CA LEU A 408 5.47 -5.32 -8.20
C LEU A 408 4.71 -6.50 -8.83
N VAL A 409 3.45 -6.31 -9.20
CA VAL A 409 2.65 -7.33 -9.89
C VAL A 409 3.24 -7.62 -11.28
N GLU A 410 3.74 -6.61 -11.98
CA GLU A 410 4.40 -6.74 -13.27
C GLU A 410 5.82 -7.33 -13.14
N LEU A 411 6.54 -7.07 -12.05
CA LEU A 411 7.92 -7.52 -11.80
C LEU A 411 8.01 -9.00 -11.45
N PHE A 412 7.08 -9.50 -10.61
CA PHE A 412 7.11 -10.87 -10.12
C PHE A 412 6.22 -11.79 -10.94
N PRO A 413 6.76 -12.94 -11.45
CA PRO A 413 5.96 -14.00 -12.04
C PRO A 413 4.88 -14.47 -11.06
N TYR A 414 3.78 -14.96 -11.60
CA TYR A 414 2.59 -15.35 -10.85
C TYR A 414 2.92 -16.25 -9.63
N ALA A 415 3.70 -17.30 -9.84
CA ALA A 415 4.10 -18.26 -8.81
C ALA A 415 4.88 -17.65 -7.62
N MET A 416 5.55 -16.50 -7.82
CA MET A 416 6.42 -15.86 -6.82
C MET A 416 5.84 -14.53 -6.33
N ARG A 417 4.75 -14.04 -6.92
CA ARG A 417 4.20 -12.69 -6.69
C ARG A 417 3.87 -12.41 -5.24
N ALA A 418 3.14 -13.31 -4.60
CA ALA A 418 2.75 -13.14 -3.19
C ALA A 418 3.97 -13.01 -2.28
N ARG A 419 4.98 -13.85 -2.48
CA ARG A 419 6.24 -13.81 -1.72
C ARG A 419 7.03 -12.54 -2.00
N GLY A 420 7.10 -12.11 -3.27
CA GLY A 420 7.76 -10.87 -3.67
C GLY A 420 7.13 -9.64 -3.01
N ILE A 421 5.80 -9.56 -2.96
CA ILE A 421 5.08 -8.50 -2.26
C ILE A 421 5.33 -8.57 -0.75
N THR A 422 5.42 -9.76 -0.16
CA THR A 422 5.77 -9.91 1.26
C THR A 422 7.17 -9.37 1.56
N VAL A 423 8.14 -9.68 0.71
CA VAL A 423 9.51 -9.14 0.84
C VAL A 423 9.52 -7.62 0.72
N PHE A 424 8.82 -7.07 -0.27
CA PHE A 424 8.64 -5.62 -0.40
C PHE A 424 8.07 -5.00 0.90
N GLN A 425 7.00 -5.56 1.45
CA GLN A 425 6.38 -5.08 2.67
C GLN A 425 7.34 -5.17 3.87
N PHE A 426 8.08 -6.24 4.00
CA PHE A 426 9.06 -6.42 5.07
C PHE A 426 10.14 -5.33 5.02
N PHE A 427 10.77 -5.13 3.86
CA PHE A 427 11.80 -4.11 3.72
C PHE A 427 11.24 -2.69 3.82
N GLY A 428 10.00 -2.46 3.37
CA GLY A 428 9.31 -1.19 3.55
C GLY A 428 9.07 -0.87 5.03
N LYS A 429 8.54 -1.81 5.80
CA LYS A 429 8.31 -1.60 7.24
C LYS A 429 9.60 -1.51 8.05
N ALA A 430 10.63 -2.29 7.68
CA ALA A 430 11.96 -2.17 8.28
C ALA A 430 12.61 -0.80 7.99
N ALA A 431 12.49 -0.29 6.76
CA ALA A 431 12.97 1.04 6.40
C ALA A 431 12.18 2.15 7.12
N GLN A 432 10.87 1.98 7.26
CA GLN A 432 10.03 2.89 8.06
C GLN A 432 10.48 2.91 9.52
N PHE A 433 10.72 1.75 10.13
CA PHE A 433 11.26 1.64 11.48
C PHE A 433 12.60 2.36 11.62
N PHE A 434 13.52 2.13 10.69
CA PHE A 434 14.82 2.81 10.65
C PHE A 434 14.65 4.33 10.55
N GLY A 435 13.88 4.82 9.58
CA GLY A 435 13.66 6.25 9.35
C GLY A 435 13.01 6.94 10.54
N THR A 436 12.01 6.31 11.18
CA THR A 436 11.36 6.89 12.37
C THR A 436 12.28 6.97 13.59
N ASN A 437 13.30 6.13 13.70
CA ASN A 437 14.30 6.24 14.76
C ASN A 437 15.40 7.26 14.45
N VAL A 438 15.89 7.30 13.23
CA VAL A 438 17.05 8.13 12.85
C VAL A 438 16.66 9.60 12.65
N ASN A 439 15.48 9.86 12.09
CA ASN A 439 15.06 11.22 11.74
C ASN A 439 15.05 12.21 12.92
N PRO A 440 14.48 11.89 14.10
CA PRO A 440 14.47 12.86 15.20
C PRO A 440 15.86 13.09 15.78
N VAL A 441 16.76 12.11 15.68
CA VAL A 441 18.17 12.28 16.07
C VAL A 441 18.88 13.20 15.08
N GLY A 442 18.68 12.98 13.79
CA GLY A 442 19.31 13.79 12.74
C GLY A 442 18.79 15.22 12.68
N LEU A 443 17.50 15.43 12.88
CA LEU A 443 16.85 16.75 12.86
C LEU A 443 17.06 17.56 14.14
N ASP A 444 17.53 16.95 15.23
CA ASP A 444 17.78 17.66 16.50
C ASP A 444 18.82 18.77 16.27
N PRO A 445 18.48 20.05 16.53
CA PRO A 445 19.41 21.15 16.31
C PRO A 445 20.53 21.25 17.35
N VAL A 446 20.39 20.58 18.50
CA VAL A 446 21.35 20.62 19.61
C VAL A 446 22.31 19.44 19.60
N ASN A 447 21.73 18.21 19.50
CA ASN A 447 22.49 16.95 19.58
C ASN A 447 22.69 16.28 18.23
N GLY A 448 21.98 16.71 17.19
CA GLY A 448 22.06 16.22 15.82
C GLY A 448 22.77 17.21 14.88
N ILE A 449 22.48 17.07 13.59
CA ILE A 449 23.03 17.92 12.53
C ILE A 449 22.02 18.96 12.02
N GLY A 450 20.78 18.94 12.58
CA GLY A 450 19.74 19.91 12.27
C GLY A 450 19.37 19.93 10.78
N TRP A 451 19.30 21.12 10.17
CA TRP A 451 18.93 21.26 8.75
C TRP A 451 19.88 20.52 7.78
N LYS A 452 21.14 20.30 8.16
CA LYS A 452 22.11 19.55 7.35
C LYS A 452 21.68 18.11 7.12
N PHE A 453 20.78 17.57 7.94
CA PHE A 453 20.21 16.25 7.74
C PHE A 453 19.42 16.14 6.43
N LEU A 454 18.86 17.22 5.92
CA LEU A 454 18.20 17.25 4.62
C LEU A 454 19.18 17.03 3.45
N ILE A 455 20.48 17.36 3.64
CA ILE A 455 21.53 17.05 2.66
C ILE A 455 21.70 15.53 2.53
N VAL A 456 21.67 14.81 3.66
CA VAL A 456 21.76 13.34 3.65
C VAL A 456 20.63 12.73 2.81
N TYR A 457 19.40 13.23 2.99
CA TYR A 457 18.26 12.82 2.17
C TYR A 457 18.43 13.19 0.69
N SER A 458 18.92 14.37 0.38
CA SER A 458 19.16 14.79 -1.01
C SER A 458 20.17 13.88 -1.72
N VAL A 459 21.25 13.51 -1.03
CA VAL A 459 22.26 12.56 -1.55
C VAL A 459 21.65 11.15 -1.70
N TRP A 460 20.87 10.70 -0.71
CA TRP A 460 20.22 9.39 -0.77
C TRP A 460 19.22 9.31 -1.94
N ILE A 461 18.39 10.32 -2.15
CA ILE A 461 17.44 10.39 -3.27
C ILE A 461 18.17 10.39 -4.62
N LEU A 462 19.34 11.03 -4.71
CA LEU A 462 20.18 10.94 -5.90
C LEU A 462 20.64 9.51 -6.16
N ILE A 463 21.08 8.80 -5.11
CA ILE A 463 21.50 7.38 -5.18
C ILE A 463 20.29 6.51 -5.59
N GLU A 464 19.10 6.74 -5.05
CA GLU A 464 17.88 6.07 -5.48
C GLU A 464 17.60 6.27 -6.98
N GLY A 465 17.81 7.49 -7.48
CA GLY A 465 17.68 7.79 -8.91
C GLY A 465 18.65 7.01 -9.78
N ILE A 466 19.90 6.84 -9.32
CA ILE A 466 20.91 6.01 -9.98
C ILE A 466 20.49 4.54 -10.01
N PHE A 467 20.00 4.00 -8.88
CA PHE A 467 19.50 2.61 -8.84
C PHE A 467 18.30 2.42 -9.77
N ILE A 468 17.34 3.35 -9.78
CA ILE A 468 16.19 3.29 -10.69
C ILE A 468 16.65 3.31 -12.15
N TYR A 469 17.63 4.14 -12.49
CA TYR A 469 18.14 4.23 -13.85
C TYR A 469 18.79 2.93 -14.33
N PHE A 470 19.58 2.26 -13.51
CA PHE A 470 20.32 1.06 -13.92
C PHE A 470 19.56 -0.25 -13.70
N LEU A 471 18.74 -0.35 -12.65
CA LEU A 471 18.14 -1.63 -12.26
C LEU A 471 16.70 -1.81 -12.73
N TRP A 472 15.89 -0.71 -12.86
CA TRP A 472 14.47 -0.82 -13.19
C TRP A 472 14.27 -1.13 -14.67
N PRO A 473 13.71 -2.30 -15.03
CA PRO A 473 13.27 -2.57 -16.39
C PRO A 473 11.97 -1.81 -16.70
N GLU A 474 11.73 -1.57 -17.98
CA GLU A 474 10.42 -1.09 -18.44
C GLU A 474 9.45 -2.28 -18.54
N THR A 475 8.33 -2.17 -17.86
CA THR A 475 7.31 -3.23 -17.80
C THR A 475 6.04 -2.88 -18.57
N SER A 476 5.84 -1.61 -18.91
CA SER A 476 4.63 -1.14 -19.58
C SER A 476 4.51 -1.67 -21.00
N GLY A 477 3.31 -2.12 -21.37
CA GLY A 477 3.01 -2.61 -22.72
C GLY A 477 3.51 -4.01 -23.02
N ARG A 478 3.96 -4.76 -22.00
CA ARG A 478 4.35 -6.17 -22.09
C ARG A 478 3.29 -7.05 -21.44
N THR A 479 3.13 -8.26 -21.95
CA THR A 479 2.28 -9.27 -21.31
C THR A 479 2.94 -9.79 -20.02
N LEU A 480 2.15 -10.37 -19.12
CA LEU A 480 2.69 -10.96 -17.89
C LEU A 480 3.64 -12.13 -18.19
N GLU A 481 3.40 -12.84 -19.28
CA GLU A 481 4.24 -13.93 -19.79
C GLU A 481 5.58 -13.39 -20.29
N GLU A 482 5.60 -12.32 -21.07
CA GLU A 482 6.85 -11.65 -21.50
C GLU A 482 7.64 -11.10 -20.31
N LEU A 483 6.95 -10.61 -19.28
CA LEU A 483 7.56 -10.12 -18.05
C LEU A 483 8.14 -11.27 -17.20
N ALA A 484 7.57 -12.46 -17.27
CA ALA A 484 8.12 -13.64 -16.59
C ALA A 484 9.53 -13.99 -17.12
N PHE A 485 9.80 -13.76 -18.41
CA PHE A 485 11.09 -14.02 -19.03
C PHE A 485 12.05 -12.80 -19.05
N LEU A 486 11.64 -11.66 -18.51
CA LEU A 486 12.36 -10.39 -18.59
C LEU A 486 13.82 -10.45 -18.09
N PHE A 487 14.13 -11.36 -17.19
CA PHE A 487 15.45 -11.52 -16.58
C PHE A 487 16.08 -12.91 -16.85
N GLU A 488 15.50 -13.69 -17.75
CA GLU A 488 16.06 -14.96 -18.16
C GLU A 488 16.91 -14.79 -19.40
N ASP A 489 17.93 -15.65 -19.58
CA ASP A 489 18.78 -15.62 -20.75
C ASP A 489 17.95 -15.88 -22.01
N ASP A 490 18.21 -15.13 -23.09
CA ASP A 490 17.50 -15.18 -24.37
C ASP A 490 17.33 -16.62 -24.91
N GLU A 491 18.25 -17.52 -24.58
CA GLU A 491 18.23 -18.91 -25.01
C GLU A 491 17.14 -19.74 -24.29
N ARG A 492 16.93 -19.48 -22.99
CA ARG A 492 15.83 -20.11 -22.22
C ARG A 492 14.47 -19.57 -22.65
N ALA A 493 14.36 -18.25 -22.78
CA ALA A 493 13.16 -17.60 -23.27
C ALA A 493 12.74 -18.14 -24.66
N ARG A 494 13.70 -18.32 -25.57
CA ARG A 494 13.47 -18.92 -26.89
C ARG A 494 13.09 -20.39 -26.83
N LYS A 495 13.68 -21.19 -25.93
CA LYS A 495 13.32 -22.62 -25.76
C LYS A 495 11.90 -22.77 -25.22
N THR A 496 11.51 -21.95 -24.23
CA THR A 496 10.16 -21.99 -23.66
C THR A 496 9.13 -21.46 -24.67
N ALA A 497 9.42 -20.38 -25.40
CA ALA A 497 8.56 -19.89 -26.47
C ALA A 497 8.33 -20.95 -27.57
N LYS A 498 9.38 -21.66 -27.98
CA LYS A 498 9.27 -22.78 -28.93
C LYS A 498 8.50 -23.97 -28.37
N ALA A 499 8.62 -24.27 -27.07
CA ALA A 499 7.86 -25.35 -26.45
C ALA A 499 6.36 -25.02 -26.42
N VAL A 500 6.00 -23.78 -26.07
CA VAL A 500 4.62 -23.28 -26.08
C VAL A 500 4.06 -23.24 -27.51
N GLU A 501 4.85 -22.79 -28.47
CA GLU A 501 4.47 -22.77 -29.89
C GLU A 501 4.21 -24.19 -30.44
N ASN A 502 5.01 -25.17 -30.02
CA ASN A 502 4.83 -26.58 -30.38
C ASN A 502 3.60 -27.19 -29.70
N GLU A 503 3.28 -26.83 -28.47
CA GLU A 503 2.07 -27.26 -27.77
C GLU A 503 0.80 -26.71 -28.47
N ILE A 504 0.78 -25.43 -28.81
CA ILE A 504 -0.32 -24.79 -29.55
C ILE A 504 -0.52 -25.43 -30.91
N HIS A 505 0.54 -25.77 -31.63
CA HIS A 505 0.45 -26.50 -32.91
C HIS A 505 -0.02 -27.93 -32.74
N HIS A 506 0.31 -28.61 -31.64
CA HIS A 506 -0.21 -29.95 -31.35
C HIS A 506 -1.71 -29.96 -31.06
N ASP A 507 -2.20 -28.98 -30.30
CA ASP A 507 -3.63 -28.85 -29.97
C ASP A 507 -4.46 -28.45 -31.21
N SER A 508 -3.97 -27.56 -32.06
CA SER A 508 -4.66 -27.18 -33.30
C SER A 508 -4.76 -28.34 -34.30
N VAL A 509 -3.79 -29.24 -34.34
CA VAL A 509 -3.79 -30.44 -35.19
C VAL A 509 -4.69 -31.54 -34.60
N SER A 510 -4.89 -31.56 -33.27
CA SER A 510 -5.85 -32.49 -32.64
C SER A 510 -7.31 -32.08 -32.86
N ASP A 511 -7.59 -30.76 -32.85
CA ASP A 511 -8.94 -30.25 -33.11
C ASP A 511 -9.36 -30.38 -34.58
N GLU A 512 -8.42 -30.26 -35.53
CA GLU A 512 -8.72 -30.50 -36.96
C GLU A 512 -9.04 -31.96 -37.27
N LYS A 513 -8.59 -32.92 -36.45
CA LYS A 513 -8.88 -34.35 -36.61
C LYS A 513 -10.24 -34.80 -36.03
N VAL A 514 -10.90 -33.92 -35.25
CA VAL A 514 -12.20 -34.20 -34.60
C VAL A 514 -13.39 -33.60 -35.36
N ALA A 515 -13.17 -32.85 -36.44
CA ALA A 515 -14.28 -32.39 -37.29
C ALA A 515 -14.99 -33.59 -37.94
N PRO A 516 -16.30 -33.77 -37.76
CA PRO A 516 -17.02 -34.89 -38.38
C PRO A 516 -17.02 -34.73 -39.90
N LYS A 517 -16.58 -35.77 -40.61
CA LYS A 517 -16.83 -35.89 -42.05
C LYS A 517 -18.34 -35.93 -42.24
N GLU A 518 -18.90 -34.87 -42.79
CA GLU A 518 -20.24 -34.92 -43.35
C GLU A 518 -20.28 -36.03 -44.43
N ILE A 519 -21.11 -37.01 -44.17
CA ILE A 519 -21.43 -38.07 -45.14
C ILE A 519 -22.48 -37.48 -46.08
N ILE A 520 -22.12 -37.41 -47.35
CA ILE A 520 -23.03 -37.13 -48.45
C ILE A 520 -23.99 -38.32 -48.64
#